data_3b7a53e358bff856b5bfbd4d4e6aef77
#
_entry.id   3b7a53e358bff856b5bfbd4d4e6aef77
#
_cell.length_a   1.000
_cell.length_b   1.000
_cell.length_c   1.000
_cell.angle_alpha   90.00
_cell.angle_beta   90.00
_cell.angle_gamma   90.00
#
_symmetry.space_group_name_H-M   'P 1'
#
loop_
_entity.id
_entity.type
_entity.pdbx_description
1 polymer ?
#
loop_
_entity_poly.entity_id
_entity_poly.type
_entity_poly.pdbx_seq_one_letter_code
_entity_poly.pdbx_strand_id
1 'polypeptide(L)'
;MKKRILLALLLVVALSITACSSGTEEPTNEEPTTTEEGIKATISVQVESTWKPYYEAAAQRVIEKNPEAVIEFIEIPSFDHLDVLDATDVTNPDVADVFAIPADRIYGLSQNEALAALDAKTMAENIGGFENFDEGLGGNFNIDGEYLAFPMNIETLINFVNTKNAETLGIDLTKDIEFTELEYQDMLVPAFDAWFGVSFTNAAGLELLGKDDSGNLYSDMTKDFSELNDQQKAVFTALYDYWKQHNENGTPLWDADAAWGYMDTEFSTGGNTAIRLEGPWSTASLSALAGNGADLDIIPINKVTVAGYPLAHWKGGWGMVINSRNEGDANKMALGQAFIEEVLNPEYAIDFFKATGKIMENVKVEEYMNSDLSDVDKKVISAVIESYNNAPARPLFTEWGSVWDTWKNGILSWSSTKPASAEEAYSVMQAAFKSMMNNF
;
A
#
# COMPACT_ATOMS: atom_id res chain seq x y z
N MET A 1 1.39 -34.26 -16.07
CA MET A 1 0.75 -35.58 -15.92
C MET A 1 1.69 -36.51 -15.15
N LYS A 2 1.56 -36.62 -13.85
CA LYS A 2 2.09 -37.75 -13.07
C LYS A 2 1.13 -38.02 -11.92
N LYS A 3 0.39 -39.11 -12.01
CA LYS A 3 -0.53 -39.62 -10.99
C LYS A 3 0.26 -40.06 -9.75
N ARG A 4 -0.16 -39.63 -8.57
CA ARG A 4 0.24 -40.20 -7.30
C ARG A 4 -0.87 -41.09 -6.75
N ILE A 5 -0.53 -42.33 -6.48
CA ILE A 5 -1.37 -43.42 -6.05
C ILE A 5 -1.53 -43.34 -4.53
N LEU A 6 -2.80 -43.34 -4.07
CA LEU A 6 -3.18 -43.52 -2.67
C LEU A 6 -2.93 -44.97 -2.25
N LEU A 7 -2.25 -45.17 -1.12
CA LEU A 7 -2.15 -46.47 -0.45
C LEU A 7 -2.82 -46.36 0.95
N ALA A 8 -4.01 -46.92 1.06
CA ALA A 8 -4.70 -47.06 2.35
C ALA A 8 -4.17 -48.33 3.04
N LEU A 9 -3.72 -48.22 4.30
CA LEU A 9 -3.41 -49.37 5.15
C LEU A 9 -4.41 -49.41 6.32
N LEU A 10 -5.27 -50.39 6.27
CA LEU A 10 -6.16 -50.80 7.38
C LEU A 10 -5.34 -51.62 8.38
N LEU A 11 -5.33 -51.22 9.63
CA LEU A 11 -4.85 -52.08 10.74
C LEU A 11 -5.98 -52.37 11.69
N VAL A 12 -6.36 -53.63 11.73
CA VAL A 12 -7.32 -54.22 12.70
C VAL A 12 -6.55 -54.58 13.95
N VAL A 13 -7.00 -54.10 15.13
CA VAL A 13 -6.52 -54.55 16.43
C VAL A 13 -7.65 -55.21 17.18
N ALA A 14 -7.39 -56.47 17.52
CA ALA A 14 -8.29 -57.35 18.27
C ALA A 14 -8.28 -57.05 19.78
N LEU A 15 -9.47 -57.10 20.40
CA LEU A 15 -9.69 -57.05 21.85
C LEU A 15 -9.14 -58.30 22.53
N SER A 16 -8.54 -58.10 23.69
CA SER A 16 -8.41 -59.15 24.73
C SER A 16 -8.94 -58.60 26.03
N ILE A 17 -10.00 -59.21 26.49
CA ILE A 17 -10.64 -58.95 27.79
C ILE A 17 -9.97 -59.88 28.84
N THR A 18 -9.53 -59.33 29.97
CA THR A 18 -9.38 -60.11 31.18
C THR A 18 -9.86 -59.29 32.37
N ALA A 19 -10.79 -59.90 33.12
CA ALA A 19 -11.45 -59.28 34.25
C ALA A 19 -10.83 -59.73 35.59
N CYS A 20 -11.15 -58.93 36.62
CA CYS A 20 -11.18 -59.12 38.09
C CYS A 20 -10.04 -58.47 38.87
N SER A 21 -10.31 -57.51 39.75
CA SER A 21 -10.88 -57.60 41.09
C SER A 21 -10.77 -56.26 41.83
N SER A 22 -11.88 -55.84 42.39
CA SER A 22 -12.17 -54.93 43.52
C SER A 22 -11.07 -54.14 44.20
N GLY A 23 -11.22 -52.82 44.20
CA GLY A 23 -10.64 -51.83 45.12
C GLY A 23 -11.29 -50.48 44.80
N THR A 24 -12.14 -50.03 45.76
CA THR A 24 -12.84 -48.73 45.71
C THR A 24 -11.84 -47.59 46.04
N GLU A 25 -11.40 -46.86 45.03
CA GLU A 25 -10.85 -45.52 45.17
C GLU A 25 -11.56 -44.62 44.18
N GLU A 26 -12.10 -43.49 44.64
CA GLU A 26 -12.71 -42.45 43.80
C GLU A 26 -11.68 -41.93 42.79
N PRO A 27 -12.01 -41.83 41.53
CA PRO A 27 -11.13 -41.14 40.57
C PRO A 27 -11.23 -39.63 40.83
N THR A 28 -10.17 -39.04 41.36
CA THR A 28 -9.90 -37.61 41.18
C THR A 28 -9.77 -37.39 39.71
N ASN A 29 -10.74 -36.67 39.15
CA ASN A 29 -10.74 -36.16 37.79
C ASN A 29 -9.70 -35.03 37.72
N GLU A 30 -8.43 -35.39 37.56
CA GLU A 30 -7.43 -34.43 37.09
C GLU A 30 -7.71 -34.22 35.59
N GLU A 31 -8.38 -33.11 35.25
CA GLU A 31 -8.32 -32.57 33.90
C GLU A 31 -6.85 -32.45 33.51
N PRO A 32 -6.44 -32.94 32.33
CA PRO A 32 -5.11 -32.70 31.87
C PRO A 32 -4.97 -31.18 31.66
N THR A 33 -4.28 -30.50 32.56
CA THR A 33 -3.72 -29.18 32.29
C THR A 33 -2.69 -29.39 31.22
N THR A 34 -3.10 -29.20 29.95
CA THR A 34 -2.18 -28.89 28.87
C THR A 34 -1.61 -27.52 29.20
N THR A 35 -0.46 -27.49 29.86
CA THR A 35 0.43 -26.35 29.80
C THR A 35 0.81 -26.23 28.30
N GLU A 36 0.20 -25.31 27.58
CA GLU A 36 0.72 -24.92 26.28
C GLU A 36 2.16 -24.47 26.52
N GLU A 37 3.12 -25.26 26.05
CA GLU A 37 4.51 -24.82 26.05
C GLU A 37 4.55 -23.58 25.17
N GLY A 38 4.96 -22.42 25.74
CA GLY A 38 5.07 -21.17 25.00
C GLY A 38 6.03 -21.30 23.81
N ILE A 39 5.88 -20.42 22.83
CA ILE A 39 6.72 -20.40 21.62
C ILE A 39 8.18 -20.21 22.02
N LYS A 40 9.06 -21.07 21.47
CA LYS A 40 10.51 -21.00 21.67
C LYS A 40 11.22 -20.87 20.33
N ALA A 41 11.51 -19.65 19.95
CA ALA A 41 12.20 -19.34 18.69
C ALA A 41 12.89 -17.97 18.79
N THR A 42 13.80 -17.73 17.82
CA THR A 42 14.38 -16.41 17.54
C THR A 42 14.02 -16.02 16.13
N ILE A 43 13.49 -14.80 15.95
CA ILE A 43 13.23 -14.19 14.64
C ILE A 43 13.87 -12.81 14.56
N SER A 44 14.21 -12.40 13.33
CA SER A 44 14.58 -11.02 12.99
C SER A 44 13.41 -10.30 12.35
N VAL A 45 13.21 -9.02 12.69
CA VAL A 45 12.12 -8.19 12.19
C VAL A 45 12.69 -6.92 11.58
N GLN A 46 12.33 -6.64 10.32
CA GLN A 46 12.63 -5.35 9.68
C GLN A 46 11.79 -4.25 10.33
N VAL A 47 12.42 -3.11 10.61
CA VAL A 47 11.74 -1.95 11.18
C VAL A 47 12.36 -0.65 10.70
N GLU A 48 11.53 0.35 10.41
CA GLU A 48 11.99 1.73 10.19
C GLU A 48 12.28 2.42 11.54
N SER A 49 13.24 3.34 11.57
CA SER A 49 13.69 3.97 12.81
C SER A 49 12.56 4.62 13.62
N THR A 50 11.59 5.25 12.92
CA THR A 50 10.43 5.89 13.56
C THR A 50 9.41 4.88 14.12
N TRP A 51 9.33 3.68 13.55
CA TRP A 51 8.38 2.63 13.97
C TRP A 51 8.90 1.80 15.14
N LYS A 52 10.22 1.80 15.34
CA LYS A 52 10.91 0.91 16.28
C LYS A 52 10.35 0.94 17.70
N PRO A 53 10.06 2.08 18.34
CA PRO A 53 9.50 2.07 19.70
C PRO A 53 8.15 1.36 19.80
N TYR A 54 7.31 1.48 18.77
CA TYR A 54 6.03 0.78 18.71
C TYR A 54 6.21 -0.73 18.51
N TYR A 55 7.12 -1.13 17.62
CA TYR A 55 7.43 -2.55 17.36
C TYR A 55 8.09 -3.22 18.58
N GLU A 56 8.94 -2.51 19.31
CA GLU A 56 9.51 -2.99 20.58
C GLU A 56 8.41 -3.22 21.63
N ALA A 57 7.40 -2.35 21.72
CA ALA A 57 6.26 -2.55 22.62
C ALA A 57 5.42 -3.76 22.19
N ALA A 58 5.18 -3.97 20.90
CA ALA A 58 4.51 -5.17 20.38
C ALA A 58 5.31 -6.44 20.69
N ALA A 59 6.63 -6.44 20.47
CA ALA A 59 7.51 -7.56 20.81
C ALA A 59 7.47 -7.89 22.30
N GLN A 60 7.46 -6.88 23.17
CA GLN A 60 7.36 -7.09 24.60
C GLN A 60 6.07 -7.84 24.99
N ARG A 61 4.92 -7.48 24.38
CA ARG A 61 3.64 -8.18 24.63
C ARG A 61 3.68 -9.64 24.17
N VAL A 62 4.37 -9.94 23.05
CA VAL A 62 4.59 -11.33 22.58
C VAL A 62 5.46 -12.10 23.58
N ILE A 63 6.57 -11.50 24.04
CA ILE A 63 7.53 -12.14 24.95
C ILE A 63 6.91 -12.38 26.33
N GLU A 64 6.04 -11.50 26.82
CA GLU A 64 5.32 -11.70 28.08
C GLU A 64 4.45 -12.97 28.05
N LYS A 65 3.87 -13.30 26.90
CA LYS A 65 3.12 -14.55 26.69
C LYS A 65 4.04 -15.74 26.39
N ASN A 66 5.24 -15.49 25.84
CA ASN A 66 6.20 -16.51 25.39
C ASN A 66 7.62 -16.19 25.89
N PRO A 67 7.95 -16.48 27.15
CA PRO A 67 9.20 -16.01 27.78
C PRO A 67 10.51 -16.56 27.16
N GLU A 68 10.42 -17.63 26.35
CA GLU A 68 11.57 -18.20 25.62
C GLU A 68 11.69 -17.67 24.18
N ALA A 69 10.79 -16.78 23.75
CA ALA A 69 10.85 -16.14 22.45
C ALA A 69 11.86 -14.98 22.43
N VAL A 70 12.56 -14.82 21.32
CA VAL A 70 13.51 -13.71 21.08
C VAL A 70 13.13 -13.03 19.76
N ILE A 71 12.96 -11.72 19.80
CA ILE A 71 12.68 -10.88 18.63
C ILE A 71 13.80 -9.85 18.50
N GLU A 72 14.56 -9.93 17.41
CA GLU A 72 15.66 -9.03 17.08
C GLU A 72 15.22 -8.07 15.97
N PHE A 73 15.67 -6.80 16.01
CA PHE A 73 15.28 -5.80 15.01
C PHE A 73 16.44 -5.49 14.06
N ILE A 74 16.13 -5.52 12.75
CA ILE A 74 16.99 -4.99 11.69
C ILE A 74 16.43 -3.61 11.32
N GLU A 75 17.10 -2.56 11.79
CA GLU A 75 16.69 -1.17 11.55
C GLU A 75 17.14 -0.71 10.16
N ILE A 76 16.21 -0.74 9.22
CA ILE A 76 16.42 -0.37 7.82
C ILE A 76 15.10 0.10 7.21
N PRO A 77 15.07 1.13 6.33
CA PRO A 77 13.88 1.53 5.59
C PRO A 77 13.31 0.36 4.78
N SER A 78 11.97 0.27 4.69
CA SER A 78 11.30 -0.87 4.07
C SER A 78 11.70 -1.10 2.61
N PHE A 79 11.87 -0.04 1.81
CA PHE A 79 12.33 -0.17 0.42
C PHE A 79 13.80 -0.59 0.33
N ASP A 80 14.68 -0.04 1.17
CA ASP A 80 16.10 -0.43 1.19
C ASP A 80 16.24 -1.93 1.57
N HIS A 81 15.37 -2.44 2.46
CA HIS A 81 15.32 -3.85 2.80
C HIS A 81 14.88 -4.71 1.60
N LEU A 82 13.89 -4.24 0.82
CA LEU A 82 13.47 -4.93 -0.41
C LEU A 82 14.57 -4.92 -1.48
N ASP A 83 15.35 -3.84 -1.58
CA ASP A 83 16.52 -3.77 -2.47
C ASP A 83 17.58 -4.80 -2.08
N VAL A 84 17.80 -5.06 -0.78
CA VAL A 84 18.68 -6.13 -0.30
C VAL A 84 18.14 -7.50 -0.71
N LEU A 85 16.84 -7.74 -0.56
CA LEU A 85 16.21 -8.99 -0.99
C LEU A 85 16.31 -9.20 -2.50
N ASP A 86 16.03 -8.17 -3.31
CA ASP A 86 16.10 -8.22 -4.77
C ASP A 86 17.55 -8.44 -5.28
N ALA A 87 18.55 -7.89 -4.58
CA ALA A 87 19.96 -8.04 -4.92
C ALA A 87 20.58 -9.38 -4.47
N THR A 88 19.88 -10.11 -3.60
CA THR A 88 20.36 -11.36 -2.99
C THR A 88 19.28 -12.44 -3.08
N ASP A 89 18.95 -13.08 -1.95
CA ASP A 89 17.85 -14.03 -1.82
C ASP A 89 17.38 -14.11 -0.34
N VAL A 90 16.35 -14.91 -0.11
CA VAL A 90 15.73 -15.13 1.20
C VAL A 90 16.65 -15.73 2.26
N THR A 91 17.77 -16.31 1.87
CA THR A 91 18.74 -16.93 2.82
C THR A 91 19.77 -15.95 3.35
N ASN A 92 19.84 -14.74 2.75
CA ASN A 92 20.72 -13.69 3.24
C ASN A 92 20.32 -13.27 4.67
N PRO A 93 21.25 -13.27 5.64
CA PRO A 93 20.96 -12.89 7.02
C PRO A 93 20.52 -11.41 7.17
N ASP A 94 20.85 -10.54 6.21
CA ASP A 94 20.41 -9.14 6.21
C ASP A 94 18.95 -8.98 5.77
N VAL A 95 18.35 -10.03 5.19
CA VAL A 95 16.91 -10.11 4.93
C VAL A 95 16.21 -10.62 6.19
N ALA A 96 15.29 -9.83 6.74
CA ALA A 96 14.58 -10.18 7.98
C ALA A 96 13.68 -11.42 7.84
N ASP A 97 13.35 -12.05 8.98
CA ASP A 97 12.37 -13.12 9.03
C ASP A 97 10.94 -12.58 8.88
N VAL A 98 10.66 -11.38 9.40
CA VAL A 98 9.38 -10.67 9.27
C VAL A 98 9.62 -9.26 8.73
N PHE A 99 8.91 -8.85 7.70
CA PHE A 99 9.08 -7.53 7.10
C PHE A 99 7.81 -7.01 6.43
N ALA A 100 7.79 -5.71 6.12
CA ALA A 100 6.67 -5.06 5.45
C ALA A 100 6.91 -4.95 3.94
N ILE A 101 5.85 -5.13 3.15
CA ILE A 101 5.87 -4.98 1.69
C ILE A 101 4.70 -4.12 1.20
N PRO A 102 4.86 -3.28 0.18
CA PRO A 102 3.73 -2.71 -0.55
C PRO A 102 2.99 -3.83 -1.33
N ALA A 103 1.67 -3.71 -1.44
CA ALA A 103 0.81 -4.78 -1.96
C ALA A 103 1.17 -5.26 -3.37
N ASP A 104 1.69 -4.38 -4.22
CA ASP A 104 2.09 -4.73 -5.60
C ASP A 104 3.32 -5.64 -5.69
N ARG A 105 4.12 -5.74 -4.61
CA ARG A 105 5.30 -6.62 -4.59
C ARG A 105 4.95 -8.08 -4.36
N ILE A 106 3.71 -8.38 -3.93
CA ILE A 106 3.30 -9.74 -3.55
C ILE A 106 3.52 -10.77 -4.67
N TYR A 107 3.18 -10.42 -5.92
CA TYR A 107 3.28 -11.34 -7.05
C TYR A 107 4.72 -11.64 -7.44
N GLY A 108 5.60 -10.64 -7.50
CA GLY A 108 7.02 -10.84 -7.80
C GLY A 108 7.72 -11.67 -6.73
N LEU A 109 7.43 -11.38 -5.46
CA LEU A 109 7.98 -12.13 -4.34
C LEU A 109 7.43 -13.55 -4.27
N SER A 110 6.15 -13.77 -4.59
CA SER A 110 5.56 -15.10 -4.71
C SER A 110 6.20 -15.93 -5.82
N GLN A 111 6.41 -15.35 -7.01
CA GLN A 111 7.10 -16.03 -8.11
C GLN A 111 8.52 -16.45 -7.78
N ASN A 112 9.19 -15.67 -6.91
CA ASN A 112 10.53 -15.97 -6.42
C ASN A 112 10.53 -16.91 -5.20
N GLU A 113 9.35 -17.44 -4.79
CA GLU A 113 9.18 -18.28 -3.61
C GLU A 113 9.78 -17.64 -2.34
N ALA A 114 9.69 -16.30 -2.22
CA ALA A 114 10.33 -15.54 -1.15
C ALA A 114 9.48 -15.45 0.14
N LEU A 115 8.19 -15.77 0.06
CA LEU A 115 7.23 -15.56 1.14
C LEU A 115 6.65 -16.87 1.64
N ALA A 116 6.52 -16.99 2.96
CA ALA A 116 5.85 -18.11 3.61
C ALA A 116 4.32 -17.93 3.62
N ALA A 117 3.60 -19.05 3.51
CA ALA A 117 2.15 -19.04 3.68
C ALA A 117 1.76 -18.79 5.15
N LEU A 118 0.77 -17.93 5.36
CA LEU A 118 0.25 -17.53 6.67
C LEU A 118 -1.13 -18.16 6.93
N ASP A 119 -1.45 -18.45 8.20
CA ASP A 119 -2.82 -18.72 8.61
C ASP A 119 -3.59 -17.40 8.83
N ALA A 120 -3.63 -16.59 7.78
CA ALA A 120 -4.09 -15.21 7.86
C ALA A 120 -5.56 -15.07 8.30
N LYS A 121 -6.42 -16.06 8.01
CA LYS A 121 -7.82 -16.03 8.47
C LYS A 121 -7.92 -16.23 9.98
N THR A 122 -7.20 -17.20 10.52
CA THR A 122 -7.12 -17.38 11.97
C THR A 122 -6.51 -16.16 12.66
N MET A 123 -5.44 -15.58 12.09
CA MET A 123 -4.86 -14.34 12.60
C MET A 123 -5.88 -13.19 12.61
N ALA A 124 -6.67 -13.04 11.53
CA ALA A 124 -7.71 -12.01 11.44
C ALA A 124 -8.84 -12.24 12.47
N GLU A 125 -9.21 -13.49 12.73
CA GLU A 125 -10.18 -13.85 13.78
C GLU A 125 -9.63 -13.53 15.18
N ASN A 126 -8.34 -13.81 15.43
CA ASN A 126 -7.67 -13.56 16.70
C ASN A 126 -7.64 -12.08 17.09
N ILE A 127 -7.30 -11.19 16.16
CA ILE A 127 -7.22 -9.76 16.44
C ILE A 127 -8.51 -9.00 16.19
N GLY A 128 -9.39 -9.52 15.31
CA GLY A 128 -10.69 -8.94 14.98
C GLY A 128 -10.64 -7.68 14.13
N GLY A 129 -11.81 -7.04 14.00
CA GLY A 129 -11.96 -5.74 13.31
C GLY A 129 -12.21 -5.83 11.81
N PHE A 130 -11.90 -6.92 11.13
CA PHE A 130 -12.19 -7.11 9.70
C PHE A 130 -13.68 -7.44 9.51
N GLU A 131 -14.37 -6.67 8.65
CA GLU A 131 -15.77 -6.96 8.27
C GLU A 131 -15.82 -8.11 7.25
N ASN A 132 -14.97 -8.05 6.25
CA ASN A 132 -14.75 -9.12 5.27
C ASN A 132 -13.28 -9.12 4.83
N PHE A 133 -12.48 -10.02 5.37
CA PHE A 133 -11.05 -10.12 5.12
C PHE A 133 -10.70 -10.29 3.65
N ASP A 134 -11.49 -11.09 2.90
CA ASP A 134 -11.22 -11.40 1.50
C ASP A 134 -11.66 -10.28 0.52
N GLU A 135 -12.52 -9.37 0.93
CA GLU A 135 -12.94 -8.24 0.10
C GLU A 135 -11.99 -7.02 0.22
N GLY A 136 -11.11 -7.05 1.23
CA GLY A 136 -10.08 -6.05 1.48
C GLY A 136 -8.71 -6.45 0.97
N LEU A 137 -7.67 -5.91 1.60
CA LEU A 137 -6.27 -6.24 1.29
C LEU A 137 -5.96 -7.72 1.52
N GLY A 138 -6.64 -8.38 2.47
CA GLY A 138 -6.46 -9.81 2.73
C GLY A 138 -6.66 -10.64 1.48
N GLY A 139 -7.72 -10.38 0.69
CA GLY A 139 -7.96 -11.05 -0.58
C GLY A 139 -6.88 -10.77 -1.63
N ASN A 140 -6.31 -9.57 -1.64
CA ASN A 140 -5.21 -9.21 -2.54
C ASN A 140 -3.92 -10.00 -2.24
N PHE A 141 -3.77 -10.49 -1.01
CA PHE A 141 -2.63 -11.29 -0.57
C PHE A 141 -2.85 -12.80 -0.67
N ASN A 142 -4.01 -13.22 -1.18
CA ASN A 142 -4.30 -14.63 -1.48
C ASN A 142 -3.81 -14.94 -2.90
N ILE A 143 -2.71 -15.67 -3.00
CA ILE A 143 -2.12 -16.12 -4.27
C ILE A 143 -2.29 -17.64 -4.37
N ASP A 144 -3.04 -18.07 -5.38
CA ASP A 144 -3.31 -19.49 -5.65
C ASP A 144 -3.91 -20.28 -4.46
N GLY A 145 -4.60 -19.59 -3.55
CA GLY A 145 -5.26 -20.19 -2.37
C GLY A 145 -4.43 -20.11 -1.09
N GLU A 146 -3.24 -19.52 -1.12
CA GLU A 146 -2.36 -19.30 0.03
C GLU A 146 -2.25 -17.80 0.33
N TYR A 147 -2.37 -17.42 1.60
CA TYR A 147 -2.18 -16.04 2.05
C TYR A 147 -0.69 -15.83 2.31
N LEU A 148 -0.04 -14.99 1.51
CA LEU A 148 1.41 -14.72 1.60
C LEU A 148 1.74 -13.45 2.36
N ALA A 149 0.74 -12.65 2.75
CA ALA A 149 0.89 -11.47 3.60
C ALA A 149 -0.34 -11.27 4.48
N PHE A 150 -0.17 -10.51 5.55
CA PHE A 150 -1.26 -10.04 6.40
C PHE A 150 -1.45 -8.53 6.23
N PRO A 151 -2.68 -7.99 6.08
CA PRO A 151 -2.94 -6.56 5.86
C PRO A 151 -2.35 -5.68 6.95
N MET A 152 -1.51 -4.71 6.58
CA MET A 152 -0.88 -3.78 7.50
C MET A 152 -1.62 -2.44 7.56
N ASN A 153 -1.85 -1.83 6.41
CA ASN A 153 -2.54 -0.54 6.32
C ASN A 153 -3.16 -0.32 4.94
N ILE A 154 -4.20 0.48 4.89
CA ILE A 154 -4.71 1.07 3.65
C ILE A 154 -3.88 2.28 3.25
N GLU A 155 -3.79 2.56 1.95
CA GLU A 155 -3.04 3.70 1.40
C GLU A 155 -3.65 4.20 0.10
N THR A 156 -3.75 5.52 -0.04
CA THR A 156 -4.12 6.19 -1.29
C THR A 156 -3.63 7.64 -1.26
N LEU A 157 -3.75 8.38 -2.37
CA LEU A 157 -3.43 9.80 -2.42
C LEU A 157 -4.60 10.66 -1.92
N ILE A 158 -4.25 11.82 -1.39
CA ILE A 158 -5.13 12.87 -0.89
C ILE A 158 -4.61 14.24 -1.33
N ASN A 159 -5.42 15.28 -1.19
CA ASN A 159 -4.98 16.65 -1.46
C ASN A 159 -4.66 17.37 -0.16
N PHE A 160 -3.44 17.89 -0.04
CA PHE A 160 -3.04 18.84 0.99
C PHE A 160 -3.32 20.25 0.49
N VAL A 161 -3.87 21.10 1.36
CA VAL A 161 -4.27 22.45 1.02
C VAL A 161 -3.58 23.44 1.96
N ASN A 162 -2.83 24.39 1.41
CA ASN A 162 -2.40 25.57 2.16
C ASN A 162 -3.53 26.61 2.09
N THR A 163 -4.28 26.74 3.18
CA THR A 163 -5.48 27.59 3.24
C THR A 163 -5.14 29.07 3.08
N LYS A 164 -3.95 29.50 3.52
CA LYS A 164 -3.50 30.89 3.35
C LYS A 164 -3.19 31.23 1.90
N ASN A 165 -2.55 30.30 1.19
CA ASN A 165 -2.32 30.44 -0.24
C ASN A 165 -3.63 30.40 -1.01
N ALA A 166 -4.55 29.46 -0.67
CA ALA A 166 -5.88 29.37 -1.29
C ALA A 166 -6.69 30.67 -1.13
N GLU A 167 -6.67 31.29 0.06
CA GLU A 167 -7.28 32.60 0.29
C GLU A 167 -6.69 33.68 -0.63
N THR A 168 -5.36 33.70 -0.79
CA THR A 168 -4.64 34.67 -1.60
C THR A 168 -4.93 34.50 -3.09
N LEU A 169 -5.05 33.25 -3.56
CA LEU A 169 -5.35 32.89 -4.94
C LEU A 169 -6.86 32.94 -5.25
N GLY A 170 -7.70 33.09 -4.24
CA GLY A 170 -9.16 33.17 -4.40
C GLY A 170 -9.84 31.83 -4.69
N ILE A 171 -9.21 30.72 -4.28
CA ILE A 171 -9.75 29.37 -4.49
C ILE A 171 -10.81 29.07 -3.43
N ASP A 172 -12.03 28.74 -3.86
CA ASP A 172 -13.18 28.41 -3.02
C ASP A 172 -13.15 26.92 -2.60
N LEU A 173 -12.59 26.65 -1.43
CA LEU A 173 -12.46 25.29 -0.87
C LEU A 173 -13.80 24.68 -0.40
N THR A 174 -14.91 25.44 -0.45
CA THR A 174 -16.24 24.92 -0.04
C THR A 174 -16.93 24.10 -1.13
N LYS A 175 -16.37 24.07 -2.33
CA LYS A 175 -16.87 23.38 -3.53
C LYS A 175 -15.86 22.38 -4.02
N ASP A 176 -16.29 21.52 -4.93
CA ASP A 176 -15.36 20.73 -5.74
C ASP A 176 -14.52 21.68 -6.61
N ILE A 177 -13.25 21.35 -6.77
CA ILE A 177 -12.26 22.20 -7.43
C ILE A 177 -12.01 21.62 -8.82
N GLU A 178 -12.32 22.39 -9.86
CA GLU A 178 -12.05 21.96 -11.24
C GLU A 178 -10.61 22.34 -11.62
N PHE A 179 -9.77 21.33 -11.82
CA PHE A 179 -8.35 21.48 -12.14
C PHE A 179 -8.08 22.33 -13.38
N THR A 180 -8.95 22.21 -14.39
CA THR A 180 -8.80 22.96 -15.66
C THR A 180 -9.20 24.45 -15.55
N GLU A 181 -9.77 24.85 -14.41
CA GLU A 181 -10.10 26.26 -14.11
C GLU A 181 -9.03 26.94 -13.24
N LEU A 182 -8.04 26.15 -12.73
CA LEU A 182 -6.92 26.67 -11.96
C LEU A 182 -5.80 27.20 -12.88
N GLU A 183 -5.02 28.15 -12.37
CA GLU A 183 -3.75 28.47 -12.95
C GLU A 183 -2.76 27.31 -12.73
N TYR A 184 -1.80 27.11 -13.60
CA TYR A 184 -0.92 25.93 -13.62
C TYR A 184 -0.14 25.68 -12.31
N GLN A 185 0.09 26.71 -11.51
CA GLN A 185 0.80 26.59 -10.23
C GLN A 185 -0.11 26.56 -9.00
N ASP A 186 -1.43 26.79 -9.16
CA ASP A 186 -2.36 26.76 -8.02
C ASP A 186 -2.46 25.38 -7.37
N MET A 187 -2.32 24.33 -8.20
CA MET A 187 -2.22 22.93 -7.76
C MET A 187 -1.01 22.26 -8.40
N LEU A 188 -0.15 21.63 -7.57
CA LEU A 188 1.00 20.87 -8.05
C LEU A 188 0.82 19.37 -7.89
N VAL A 189 1.01 18.68 -9.01
CA VAL A 189 0.96 17.21 -9.12
C VAL A 189 2.22 16.74 -9.84
N PRO A 190 3.06 15.88 -9.24
CA PRO A 190 4.25 15.34 -9.90
C PRO A 190 3.88 14.21 -10.87
N ALA A 191 3.03 14.52 -11.87
CA ALA A 191 2.43 13.55 -12.77
C ALA A 191 3.43 12.84 -13.70
N PHE A 192 4.71 13.24 -13.69
CA PHE A 192 5.78 12.50 -14.35
C PHE A 192 6.07 11.15 -13.66
N ASP A 193 5.82 11.04 -12.38
CA ASP A 193 5.85 9.77 -11.67
C ASP A 193 4.51 9.07 -11.84
N ALA A 194 4.54 7.80 -12.29
CA ALA A 194 3.32 7.05 -12.55
C ALA A 194 2.43 6.90 -11.31
N TRP A 195 3.01 6.84 -10.10
CA TRP A 195 2.24 6.80 -8.86
C TRP A 195 1.26 7.96 -8.74
N PHE A 196 1.68 9.17 -9.11
CA PHE A 196 0.81 10.35 -9.12
C PHE A 196 0.03 10.49 -10.43
N GLY A 197 0.66 10.12 -11.55
CA GLY A 197 0.08 10.20 -12.89
C GLY A 197 -1.19 9.38 -13.07
N VAL A 198 -1.30 8.25 -12.36
CA VAL A 198 -2.50 7.40 -12.39
C VAL A 198 -3.73 8.11 -11.85
N SER A 199 -3.61 9.19 -11.10
CA SER A 199 -4.77 9.98 -10.67
C SER A 199 -5.52 10.59 -11.86
N PHE A 200 -4.81 10.98 -12.90
CA PHE A 200 -5.40 11.44 -14.16
C PHE A 200 -5.91 10.29 -15.03
N THR A 201 -5.15 9.21 -15.17
CA THR A 201 -5.58 8.08 -16.01
C THR A 201 -6.78 7.36 -15.42
N ASN A 202 -6.89 7.25 -14.09
CA ASN A 202 -8.09 6.74 -13.43
C ASN A 202 -9.29 7.69 -13.64
N ALA A 203 -9.09 9.02 -13.51
CA ALA A 203 -10.14 10.00 -13.83
C ALA A 203 -10.56 9.93 -15.30
N ALA A 204 -9.65 9.58 -16.21
CA ALA A 204 -9.92 9.37 -17.63
C ALA A 204 -10.62 8.03 -17.93
N GLY A 205 -10.54 7.06 -17.02
CA GLY A 205 -10.88 5.67 -17.32
C GLY A 205 -9.95 5.08 -18.40
N LEU A 206 -8.65 5.44 -18.35
CA LEU A 206 -7.59 4.92 -19.22
C LEU A 206 -6.81 3.84 -18.47
N GLU A 207 -6.92 2.59 -18.91
CA GLU A 207 -6.13 1.50 -18.35
C GLU A 207 -4.71 1.51 -18.93
N LEU A 208 -3.72 1.77 -18.07
CA LEU A 208 -2.30 1.78 -18.50
C LEU A 208 -1.80 0.37 -18.83
N LEU A 209 -2.17 -0.61 -18.03
CA LEU A 209 -1.97 -2.03 -18.30
C LEU A 209 -2.99 -2.83 -17.51
N GLY A 210 -3.84 -3.56 -18.20
CA GLY A 210 -4.88 -4.43 -17.64
C GLY A 210 -4.76 -5.86 -18.14
N LYS A 211 -5.53 -6.75 -17.51
CA LYS A 211 -5.78 -8.12 -17.98
C LYS A 211 -7.24 -8.28 -18.31
N ASP A 212 -7.54 -8.88 -19.47
CA ASP A 212 -8.91 -9.26 -19.83
C ASP A 212 -9.35 -10.54 -19.10
N ASP A 213 -10.61 -10.92 -19.25
CA ASP A 213 -11.19 -12.13 -18.63
C ASP A 213 -10.48 -13.44 -19.04
N SER A 214 -9.68 -13.40 -20.10
CA SER A 214 -8.88 -14.54 -20.59
C SER A 214 -7.44 -14.49 -20.08
N GLY A 215 -7.08 -13.43 -19.29
CA GLY A 215 -5.74 -13.21 -18.77
C GLY A 215 -4.78 -12.55 -19.76
N ASN A 216 -5.25 -12.10 -20.96
CA ASN A 216 -4.40 -11.42 -21.90
C ASN A 216 -4.16 -9.97 -21.45
N LEU A 217 -2.91 -9.54 -21.56
CA LEU A 217 -2.53 -8.15 -21.27
C LEU A 217 -3.03 -7.21 -22.37
N TYR A 218 -3.50 -6.04 -21.95
CA TYR A 218 -3.87 -4.94 -22.84
C TYR A 218 -3.53 -3.59 -22.22
N SER A 219 -3.38 -2.57 -23.06
CA SER A 219 -3.23 -1.17 -22.63
C SER A 219 -4.07 -0.26 -23.51
N ASP A 220 -4.87 0.61 -22.90
CA ASP A 220 -5.61 1.64 -23.64
C ASP A 220 -4.68 2.63 -24.33
N MET A 221 -3.48 2.83 -23.78
CA MET A 221 -2.46 3.70 -24.35
C MET A 221 -1.92 3.21 -25.71
N THR A 222 -2.26 2.01 -26.16
CA THR A 222 -1.91 1.51 -27.50
C THR A 222 -2.91 1.90 -28.58
N LYS A 223 -4.11 2.38 -28.20
CA LYS A 223 -5.14 2.88 -29.13
C LYS A 223 -4.68 4.18 -29.79
N ASP A 224 -5.20 4.47 -30.97
CA ASP A 224 -4.97 5.79 -31.58
C ASP A 224 -5.75 6.87 -30.82
N PHE A 225 -5.24 8.10 -30.77
CA PHE A 225 -5.91 9.22 -30.06
C PHE A 225 -7.36 9.42 -30.52
N SER A 226 -7.63 9.22 -31.81
CA SER A 226 -8.97 9.31 -32.40
C SER A 226 -9.94 8.25 -31.84
N GLU A 227 -9.44 7.10 -31.40
CA GLU A 227 -10.24 5.98 -30.85
C GLU A 227 -10.61 6.17 -29.38
N LEU A 228 -9.94 7.09 -28.68
CA LEU A 228 -10.28 7.44 -27.31
C LEU A 228 -11.68 8.06 -27.24
N ASN A 229 -12.39 7.81 -26.16
CA ASN A 229 -13.66 8.47 -25.87
C ASN A 229 -13.46 9.93 -25.44
N ASP A 230 -14.55 10.69 -25.31
CA ASP A 230 -14.48 12.13 -25.00
C ASP A 230 -13.88 12.39 -23.61
N GLN A 231 -14.16 11.55 -22.59
CA GLN A 231 -13.57 11.65 -21.25
C GLN A 231 -12.04 11.45 -21.31
N GLN A 232 -11.60 10.39 -21.95
CA GLN A 232 -10.18 10.06 -22.10
C GLN A 232 -9.41 11.18 -22.78
N LYS A 233 -9.98 11.73 -23.89
CA LYS A 233 -9.41 12.86 -24.61
C LYS A 233 -9.35 14.11 -23.74
N ALA A 234 -10.43 14.44 -23.05
CA ALA A 234 -10.52 15.66 -22.24
C ALA A 234 -9.50 15.66 -21.09
N VAL A 235 -9.42 14.56 -20.33
CA VAL A 235 -8.50 14.45 -19.21
C VAL A 235 -7.04 14.39 -19.68
N PHE A 236 -6.74 13.66 -20.77
CA PHE A 236 -5.39 13.63 -21.33
C PHE A 236 -4.98 14.99 -21.87
N THR A 237 -5.90 15.73 -22.50
CA THR A 237 -5.65 17.09 -22.95
C THR A 237 -5.35 18.02 -21.77
N ALA A 238 -6.08 17.92 -20.68
CA ALA A 238 -5.80 18.69 -19.46
C ALA A 238 -4.40 18.40 -18.88
N LEU A 239 -3.97 17.13 -18.87
CA LEU A 239 -2.61 16.74 -18.46
C LEU A 239 -1.54 17.34 -19.40
N TYR A 240 -1.78 17.30 -20.70
CA TYR A 240 -0.87 17.94 -21.69
C TYR A 240 -0.80 19.46 -21.49
N ASP A 241 -1.95 20.13 -21.32
CA ASP A 241 -2.01 21.59 -21.12
C ASP A 241 -1.31 22.00 -19.82
N TYR A 242 -1.43 21.20 -18.77
CA TYR A 242 -0.71 21.36 -17.52
C TYR A 242 0.81 21.28 -17.71
N TRP A 243 1.30 20.23 -18.40
CA TRP A 243 2.71 20.14 -18.76
C TRP A 243 3.16 21.33 -19.59
N LYS A 244 2.38 21.71 -20.62
CA LYS A 244 2.70 22.79 -21.55
C LYS A 244 2.88 24.11 -20.84
N GLN A 245 1.96 24.48 -19.93
CA GLN A 245 2.04 25.71 -19.16
C GLN A 245 3.30 25.74 -18.28
N HIS A 246 3.63 24.65 -17.59
CA HIS A 246 4.86 24.55 -16.80
C HIS A 246 6.11 24.67 -17.67
N ASN A 247 6.13 24.02 -18.84
CA ASN A 247 7.26 24.07 -19.76
C ASN A 247 7.44 25.48 -20.36
N GLU A 248 6.38 26.15 -20.75
CA GLU A 248 6.39 27.52 -21.30
C GLU A 248 6.86 28.54 -20.26
N ASN A 249 6.55 28.35 -18.98
CA ASN A 249 6.96 29.21 -17.88
C ASN A 249 8.30 28.80 -17.25
N GLY A 250 8.92 27.72 -17.76
CA GLY A 250 10.27 27.28 -17.32
C GLY A 250 10.32 26.81 -15.87
N THR A 251 9.21 26.29 -15.33
CA THR A 251 9.22 25.72 -13.97
C THR A 251 9.88 24.35 -13.97
N PRO A 252 10.51 23.94 -12.85
CA PRO A 252 11.19 22.66 -12.79
C PRO A 252 10.27 21.47 -12.41
N LEU A 253 8.94 21.62 -12.48
CA LEU A 253 8.01 20.54 -12.09
C LEU A 253 8.21 19.26 -12.90
N TRP A 254 8.67 19.35 -14.14
CA TRP A 254 8.92 18.21 -15.04
C TRP A 254 10.41 17.83 -15.13
N ASP A 255 11.15 18.18 -14.10
CA ASP A 255 12.49 17.69 -13.82
C ASP A 255 12.44 16.82 -12.55
N ALA A 256 12.62 15.51 -12.70
CA ALA A 256 12.43 14.54 -11.61
C ALA A 256 13.32 14.82 -10.39
N ASP A 257 14.48 15.45 -10.58
CA ASP A 257 15.40 15.77 -9.47
C ASP A 257 15.03 17.10 -8.78
N ALA A 258 14.50 18.07 -9.53
CA ALA A 258 14.23 19.41 -9.03
C ALA A 258 12.76 19.64 -8.60
N ALA A 259 11.83 18.81 -9.08
CA ALA A 259 10.39 18.98 -8.87
C ALA A 259 10.00 19.06 -7.39
N TRP A 260 10.53 18.19 -6.55
CA TRP A 260 10.14 18.10 -5.14
C TRP A 260 10.48 19.37 -4.37
N GLY A 261 11.70 19.89 -4.54
CA GLY A 261 12.11 21.15 -3.91
C GLY A 261 11.32 22.36 -4.43
N TYR A 262 10.96 22.37 -5.71
CA TYR A 262 10.06 23.37 -6.29
C TYR A 262 8.67 23.31 -5.63
N MET A 263 8.06 22.12 -5.58
CA MET A 263 6.75 21.92 -4.98
C MET A 263 6.73 22.33 -3.50
N ASP A 264 7.78 22.03 -2.74
CA ASP A 264 7.89 22.44 -1.33
C ASP A 264 7.95 23.97 -1.19
N THR A 265 8.73 24.63 -2.05
CA THR A 265 8.86 26.09 -2.06
C THR A 265 7.54 26.77 -2.36
N GLU A 266 6.86 26.32 -3.42
CA GLU A 266 5.61 26.94 -3.88
C GLU A 266 4.43 26.65 -2.93
N PHE A 267 4.41 25.48 -2.27
CA PHE A 267 3.37 25.13 -1.30
C PHE A 267 3.56 25.83 0.07
N SER A 268 4.77 26.31 0.38
CA SER A 268 5.01 27.03 1.63
C SER A 268 4.07 28.22 1.78
N THR A 269 3.66 28.58 3.01
CA THR A 269 2.80 29.75 3.26
C THR A 269 3.42 31.01 2.67
N GLY A 270 2.70 31.65 1.76
CA GLY A 270 3.13 32.81 0.98
C GLY A 270 3.73 32.46 -0.38
N GLY A 271 3.76 31.17 -0.75
CA GLY A 271 4.05 30.69 -2.10
C GLY A 271 2.85 30.79 -3.05
N ASN A 272 3.00 30.24 -4.25
CA ASN A 272 2.02 30.36 -5.32
C ASN A 272 1.13 29.11 -5.48
N THR A 273 1.27 28.10 -4.63
CA THR A 273 0.51 26.84 -4.69
C THR A 273 -0.41 26.72 -3.48
N ALA A 274 -1.68 26.50 -3.74
CA ALA A 274 -2.65 26.21 -2.71
C ALA A 274 -2.83 24.72 -2.46
N ILE A 275 -2.75 23.88 -3.50
CA ILE A 275 -3.08 22.46 -3.43
C ILE A 275 -1.90 21.62 -3.89
N ARG A 276 -1.61 20.56 -3.15
CA ARG A 276 -0.60 19.57 -3.51
C ARG A 276 -1.18 18.16 -3.38
N LEU A 277 -1.15 17.41 -4.49
CA LEU A 277 -1.50 15.99 -4.46
C LEU A 277 -0.34 15.21 -3.85
N GLU A 278 -0.60 14.48 -2.77
CA GLU A 278 0.43 13.76 -2.03
C GLU A 278 -0.17 12.62 -1.21
N GLY A 279 0.65 11.77 -0.63
CA GLY A 279 0.20 10.71 0.26
C GLY A 279 0.26 11.09 1.74
N PRO A 280 -0.41 10.32 2.62
CA PRO A 280 -0.47 10.59 4.06
C PRO A 280 0.91 10.60 4.74
N TRP A 281 1.92 9.96 4.14
CA TRP A 281 3.32 9.97 4.61
C TRP A 281 3.95 11.36 4.63
N SER A 282 3.45 12.31 3.84
CA SER A 282 3.96 13.67 3.75
C SER A 282 3.32 14.65 4.75
N THR A 283 2.44 14.17 5.64
CA THR A 283 1.69 15.03 6.57
C THR A 283 2.59 15.92 7.42
N ALA A 284 3.66 15.36 7.99
CA ALA A 284 4.55 16.12 8.86
C ALA A 284 5.33 17.21 8.10
N SER A 285 5.85 16.90 6.92
CA SER A 285 6.61 17.86 6.10
C SER A 285 5.71 18.96 5.56
N LEU A 286 4.53 18.61 5.03
CA LEU A 286 3.59 19.60 4.49
C LEU A 286 2.96 20.46 5.59
N SER A 287 2.74 19.90 6.77
CA SER A 287 2.34 20.67 7.95
C SER A 287 3.39 21.74 8.30
N ALA A 288 4.67 21.39 8.29
CA ALA A 288 5.75 22.35 8.56
C ALA A 288 5.77 23.49 7.53
N LEU A 289 5.53 23.22 6.25
CA LEU A 289 5.47 24.21 5.18
C LEU A 289 4.24 25.11 5.27
N ALA A 290 3.10 24.58 5.72
CA ALA A 290 1.85 25.33 5.87
C ALA A 290 1.70 25.88 7.28
N GLY A 291 2.55 26.84 7.67
CA GLY A 291 2.47 27.55 8.93
C GLY A 291 2.57 26.67 10.19
N ASN A 292 3.36 25.57 10.14
CA ASN A 292 3.40 24.53 11.18
C ASN A 292 1.99 23.96 11.49
N GLY A 293 1.20 23.72 10.45
CA GLY A 293 -0.15 23.15 10.51
C GLY A 293 -1.24 24.19 10.70
N ALA A 294 -0.93 25.45 11.00
CA ALA A 294 -1.95 26.50 11.20
C ALA A 294 -2.70 26.85 9.89
N ASP A 295 -2.00 26.75 8.76
CA ASP A 295 -2.52 27.02 7.43
C ASP A 295 -2.82 25.74 6.64
N LEU A 296 -2.79 24.54 7.27
CA LEU A 296 -2.98 23.26 6.60
C LEU A 296 -4.45 22.80 6.71
N ASP A 297 -4.99 22.43 5.55
CA ASP A 297 -6.20 21.61 5.44
C ASP A 297 -5.94 20.39 4.57
N ILE A 298 -6.76 19.36 4.71
CA ILE A 298 -6.64 18.10 3.96
C ILE A 298 -8.02 17.73 3.43
N ILE A 299 -8.11 17.47 2.12
CA ILE A 299 -9.35 17.08 1.48
C ILE A 299 -9.17 15.79 0.67
N PRO A 300 -10.23 14.99 0.50
CA PRO A 300 -10.19 13.79 -0.33
C PRO A 300 -9.76 14.10 -1.77
N ILE A 301 -9.12 13.12 -2.43
CA ILE A 301 -8.61 13.29 -3.80
C ILE A 301 -9.73 13.64 -4.78
N ASN A 302 -10.91 13.05 -4.61
CA ASN A 302 -12.08 13.23 -5.47
C ASN A 302 -12.77 14.60 -5.33
N LYS A 303 -12.32 15.47 -4.40
CA LYS A 303 -12.72 16.87 -4.33
C LYS A 303 -12.11 17.74 -5.42
N VAL A 304 -11.10 17.21 -6.12
CA VAL A 304 -10.56 17.82 -7.34
C VAL A 304 -11.07 17.04 -8.54
N THR A 305 -11.66 17.74 -9.51
CA THR A 305 -12.12 17.21 -10.79
C THR A 305 -11.21 17.68 -11.91
N VAL A 306 -11.08 16.90 -12.96
CA VAL A 306 -10.35 17.24 -14.20
C VAL A 306 -11.29 17.07 -15.37
N ALA A 307 -11.59 18.16 -16.06
CA ALA A 307 -12.59 18.20 -17.14
C ALA A 307 -13.96 17.63 -16.69
N GLY A 308 -14.34 17.87 -15.43
CA GLY A 308 -15.57 17.38 -14.80
C GLY A 308 -15.51 15.96 -14.24
N TYR A 309 -14.37 15.26 -14.30
CA TYR A 309 -14.21 13.90 -13.78
C TYR A 309 -13.34 13.93 -12.51
N PRO A 310 -13.79 13.29 -11.41
CA PRO A 310 -13.05 13.32 -10.16
C PRO A 310 -11.70 12.62 -10.31
N LEU A 311 -10.65 13.22 -9.75
CA LEU A 311 -9.38 12.52 -9.57
C LEU A 311 -9.60 11.29 -8.68
N ALA A 312 -8.94 10.20 -9.02
CA ALA A 312 -8.98 8.97 -8.25
C ALA A 312 -7.62 8.28 -8.26
N HIS A 313 -7.20 7.81 -7.12
CA HIS A 313 -6.04 6.93 -7.02
C HIS A 313 -6.49 5.48 -6.82
N TRP A 314 -5.59 4.56 -6.49
CA TRP A 314 -5.93 3.17 -6.26
C TRP A 314 -6.30 2.87 -4.81
N LYS A 315 -7.01 1.78 -4.59
CA LYS A 315 -7.04 1.06 -3.32
C LYS A 315 -5.70 0.37 -3.16
N GLY A 316 -4.78 1.02 -2.44
CA GLY A 316 -3.45 0.54 -2.15
C GLY A 316 -3.30 0.16 -0.68
N GLY A 317 -2.13 -0.32 -0.33
CA GLY A 317 -1.78 -0.64 1.05
C GLY A 317 -0.51 -1.46 1.14
N TRP A 318 -0.20 -1.85 2.36
CA TRP A 318 0.95 -2.68 2.69
C TRP A 318 0.50 -3.94 3.41
N GLY A 319 1.34 -4.97 3.34
CA GLY A 319 1.20 -6.20 4.12
C GLY A 319 2.45 -6.50 4.91
N MET A 320 2.30 -7.23 6.01
CA MET A 320 3.42 -7.86 6.72
C MET A 320 3.55 -9.30 6.27
N VAL A 321 4.77 -9.74 6.05
CA VAL A 321 5.11 -11.05 5.50
C VAL A 321 6.11 -11.78 6.39
N ILE A 322 6.17 -13.11 6.23
CA ILE A 322 7.20 -13.97 6.81
C ILE A 322 8.06 -14.53 5.67
N ASN A 323 9.37 -14.48 5.83
CA ASN A 323 10.35 -15.03 4.92
C ASN A 323 10.17 -16.56 4.79
N SER A 324 10.12 -17.05 3.55
CA SER A 324 9.91 -18.49 3.24
C SER A 324 10.95 -19.43 3.86
N ARG A 325 12.15 -18.94 4.18
CA ARG A 325 13.17 -19.74 4.89
C ARG A 325 12.69 -20.29 6.24
N ASN A 326 11.62 -19.73 6.79
CA ASN A 326 11.07 -20.12 8.10
C ASN A 326 9.97 -21.19 8.00
N GLU A 327 9.46 -21.54 6.81
CA GLU A 327 8.36 -22.52 6.64
C GLU A 327 8.64 -23.89 7.27
N GLY A 328 9.89 -24.30 7.31
CA GLY A 328 10.30 -25.56 7.93
C GLY A 328 10.36 -25.55 9.46
N ASP A 329 10.19 -24.39 10.11
CA ASP A 329 10.27 -24.19 11.57
C ASP A 329 8.92 -23.65 12.11
N ALA A 330 8.11 -24.55 12.65
CA ALA A 330 6.79 -24.22 13.18
C ALA A 330 6.83 -23.17 14.32
N ASN A 331 7.90 -23.16 15.12
CA ASN A 331 8.04 -22.17 16.20
C ASN A 331 8.37 -20.79 15.66
N LYS A 332 9.22 -20.69 14.63
CA LYS A 332 9.50 -19.40 13.96
C LYS A 332 8.27 -18.86 13.26
N MET A 333 7.52 -19.72 12.54
CA MET A 333 6.25 -19.34 11.91
C MET A 333 5.25 -18.83 12.94
N ALA A 334 5.05 -19.58 14.04
CA ALA A 334 4.15 -19.16 15.12
C ALA A 334 4.59 -17.84 15.77
N LEU A 335 5.89 -17.65 16.01
CA LEU A 335 6.41 -16.40 16.57
C LEU A 335 6.24 -15.22 15.62
N GLY A 336 6.50 -15.42 14.33
CA GLY A 336 6.29 -14.40 13.29
C GLY A 336 4.82 -13.97 13.20
N GLN A 337 3.89 -14.93 13.18
CA GLN A 337 2.45 -14.65 13.15
C GLN A 337 1.99 -13.94 14.43
N ALA A 338 2.42 -14.41 15.62
CA ALA A 338 2.09 -13.76 16.88
C ALA A 338 2.62 -12.32 16.98
N PHE A 339 3.80 -12.04 16.39
CA PHE A 339 4.34 -10.69 16.31
C PHE A 339 3.51 -9.81 15.37
N ILE A 340 3.14 -10.31 14.18
CA ILE A 340 2.29 -9.59 13.24
C ILE A 340 0.93 -9.27 13.88
N GLU A 341 0.31 -10.22 14.58
CA GLU A 341 -0.94 -10.01 15.32
C GLU A 341 -0.82 -8.90 16.37
N GLU A 342 0.27 -8.84 17.13
CA GLU A 342 0.47 -7.80 18.15
C GLU A 342 0.78 -6.41 17.54
N VAL A 343 1.49 -6.36 16.40
CA VAL A 343 1.72 -5.10 15.67
C VAL A 343 0.41 -4.55 15.13
N LEU A 344 -0.48 -5.42 14.63
CA LEU A 344 -1.71 -5.04 13.92
C LEU A 344 -2.98 -5.23 14.76
N ASN A 345 -2.81 -5.39 16.08
CA ASN A 345 -3.91 -5.42 17.02
C ASN A 345 -4.64 -4.06 17.04
N PRO A 346 -5.94 -4.02 16.71
CA PRO A 346 -6.71 -2.77 16.63
C PRO A 346 -6.75 -1.96 17.94
N GLU A 347 -6.53 -2.61 19.08
CA GLU A 347 -6.43 -1.93 20.39
C GLU A 347 -5.32 -0.85 20.39
N TYR A 348 -4.25 -1.04 19.60
CA TYR A 348 -3.10 -0.14 19.51
C TYR A 348 -3.08 0.72 18.23
N ALA A 349 -4.21 0.81 17.51
CA ALA A 349 -4.27 1.52 16.23
C ALA A 349 -3.86 2.99 16.29
N ILE A 350 -4.16 3.65 17.40
CA ILE A 350 -3.80 5.06 17.61
C ILE A 350 -2.28 5.21 17.78
N ASP A 351 -1.66 4.33 18.55
CA ASP A 351 -0.21 4.33 18.75
C ASP A 351 0.53 3.90 17.46
N PHE A 352 -0.04 2.94 16.73
CA PHE A 352 0.44 2.55 15.39
C PHE A 352 0.43 3.73 14.43
N PHE A 353 -0.70 4.47 14.34
CA PHE A 353 -0.79 5.66 13.51
C PHE A 353 0.22 6.73 13.94
N LYS A 354 0.34 7.03 15.24
CA LYS A 354 1.31 8.01 15.77
C LYS A 354 2.76 7.64 15.43
N ALA A 355 3.09 6.34 15.42
CA ALA A 355 4.43 5.86 15.12
C ALA A 355 4.73 5.81 13.62
N THR A 356 3.74 5.45 12.80
CA THR A 356 3.95 5.06 11.39
C THR A 356 3.28 5.99 10.38
N GLY A 357 2.29 6.78 10.79
CA GLY A 357 1.38 7.53 9.89
C GLY A 357 0.44 6.62 9.07
N LYS A 358 0.36 5.33 9.40
CA LYS A 358 -0.39 4.33 8.63
C LYS A 358 -1.73 4.01 9.29
N ILE A 359 -2.75 3.77 8.46
CA ILE A 359 -4.13 3.54 8.88
C ILE A 359 -4.44 2.06 8.74
N MET A 360 -4.71 1.38 9.83
CA MET A 360 -5.06 -0.05 9.82
C MET A 360 -6.38 -0.28 9.09
N GLU A 361 -6.47 -1.36 8.31
CA GLU A 361 -7.68 -1.75 7.58
C GLU A 361 -8.78 -2.23 8.52
N ASN A 362 -8.41 -2.88 9.62
CA ASN A 362 -9.32 -3.49 10.59
C ASN A 362 -9.79 -2.52 11.70
N VAL A 363 -9.69 -1.21 11.51
CA VAL A 363 -10.09 -0.20 12.49
C VAL A 363 -11.08 0.78 11.86
N LYS A 364 -12.20 1.01 12.55
CA LYS A 364 -13.23 1.93 12.06
C LYS A 364 -12.80 3.38 12.21
N VAL A 365 -13.24 4.23 11.28
CA VAL A 365 -12.93 5.66 11.28
C VAL A 365 -13.34 6.34 12.59
N GLU A 366 -14.44 5.92 13.20
CA GLU A 366 -14.96 6.47 14.47
C GLU A 366 -13.96 6.29 15.62
N GLU A 367 -13.17 5.23 15.62
CA GLU A 367 -12.16 5.00 16.66
C GLU A 367 -11.04 6.03 16.59
N TYR A 368 -10.58 6.34 15.38
CA TYR A 368 -9.62 7.43 15.15
C TYR A 368 -10.21 8.80 15.49
N MET A 369 -11.47 9.07 15.09
CA MET A 369 -12.12 10.37 15.34
C MET A 369 -12.35 10.63 16.82
N ASN A 370 -12.63 9.60 17.61
CA ASN A 370 -12.86 9.69 19.06
C ASN A 370 -11.57 9.67 19.90
N SER A 371 -10.41 9.53 19.26
CA SER A 371 -9.11 9.46 19.94
C SER A 371 -8.53 10.83 20.30
N ASP A 372 -7.35 10.83 20.91
CA ASP A 372 -6.53 12.01 21.23
C ASP A 372 -5.63 12.48 20.09
N LEU A 373 -5.79 11.95 18.87
CA LEU A 373 -5.08 12.41 17.69
C LEU A 373 -5.33 13.90 17.41
N SER A 374 -4.37 14.56 16.80
CA SER A 374 -4.50 15.95 16.40
C SER A 374 -5.61 16.13 15.35
N ASP A 375 -6.14 17.36 15.22
CA ASP A 375 -7.14 17.67 14.19
C ASP A 375 -6.60 17.43 12.78
N VAL A 376 -5.30 17.65 12.55
CA VAL A 376 -4.64 17.38 11.28
C VAL A 376 -4.64 15.88 10.98
N ASP A 377 -4.25 15.05 11.95
CA ASP A 377 -4.23 13.59 11.78
C ASP A 377 -5.63 13.04 11.47
N LYS A 378 -6.65 13.53 12.19
CA LYS A 378 -8.05 13.16 11.95
C LYS A 378 -8.52 13.54 10.54
N LYS A 379 -8.13 14.70 10.04
CA LYS A 379 -8.40 15.12 8.66
C LYS A 379 -7.72 14.21 7.64
N VAL A 380 -6.44 13.87 7.85
CA VAL A 380 -5.71 12.92 7.00
C VAL A 380 -6.43 11.58 6.95
N ILE A 381 -6.77 11.01 8.09
CA ILE A 381 -7.45 9.70 8.17
C ILE A 381 -8.80 9.76 7.45
N SER A 382 -9.60 10.78 7.69
CA SER A 382 -10.91 10.95 7.03
C SER A 382 -10.75 11.07 5.50
N ALA A 383 -9.79 11.88 5.04
CA ALA A 383 -9.54 12.07 3.61
C ALA A 383 -9.03 10.80 2.93
N VAL A 384 -8.13 10.05 3.60
CA VAL A 384 -7.64 8.76 3.09
C VAL A 384 -8.77 7.75 2.97
N ILE A 385 -9.59 7.58 4.02
CA ILE A 385 -10.69 6.60 4.01
C ILE A 385 -11.72 6.97 2.94
N GLU A 386 -12.11 8.26 2.81
CA GLU A 386 -13.04 8.70 1.77
C GLU A 386 -12.45 8.48 0.36
N SER A 387 -11.18 8.84 0.15
CA SER A 387 -10.50 8.64 -1.13
C SER A 387 -10.38 7.16 -1.48
N TYR A 388 -10.01 6.32 -0.50
CA TYR A 388 -9.87 4.87 -0.65
C TYR A 388 -11.19 4.19 -1.03
N ASN A 389 -12.29 4.58 -0.36
CA ASN A 389 -13.61 3.99 -0.63
C ASN A 389 -14.10 4.28 -2.06
N ASN A 390 -13.68 5.42 -2.63
CA ASN A 390 -14.03 5.82 -3.99
C ASN A 390 -12.98 5.42 -5.05
N ALA A 391 -11.87 4.81 -4.63
CA ALA A 391 -10.77 4.42 -5.52
C ALA A 391 -11.07 3.13 -6.29
N PRO A 392 -10.59 2.99 -7.54
CA PRO A 392 -10.56 1.71 -8.23
C PRO A 392 -9.57 0.75 -7.58
N ALA A 393 -9.72 -0.55 -7.87
CA ALA A 393 -8.75 -1.55 -7.46
C ALA A 393 -7.38 -1.28 -8.09
N ARG A 394 -6.31 -1.52 -7.32
CA ARG A 394 -4.94 -1.45 -7.86
C ARG A 394 -4.67 -2.68 -8.74
N PRO A 395 -4.06 -2.53 -9.93
CA PRO A 395 -3.56 -3.67 -10.68
C PRO A 395 -2.46 -4.39 -9.89
N LEU A 396 -2.67 -5.66 -9.58
CA LEU A 396 -1.78 -6.47 -8.74
C LEU A 396 -1.25 -7.67 -9.54
N PHE A 397 -0.41 -7.41 -10.55
CA PHE A 397 0.27 -8.44 -11.33
C PHE A 397 1.66 -7.94 -11.75
N THR A 398 2.62 -8.85 -11.87
CA THR A 398 4.05 -8.56 -12.03
C THR A 398 4.36 -7.67 -13.23
N GLU A 399 3.69 -7.91 -14.34
CA GLU A 399 3.91 -7.18 -15.61
C GLU A 399 3.62 -5.69 -15.48
N TRP A 400 2.75 -5.30 -14.52
CA TRP A 400 2.45 -3.89 -14.26
C TRP A 400 3.70 -3.10 -13.84
N GLY A 401 4.71 -3.74 -13.28
CA GLY A 401 6.00 -3.13 -12.95
C GLY A 401 6.67 -2.41 -14.14
N SER A 402 6.40 -2.85 -15.38
CA SER A 402 6.92 -2.20 -16.59
C SER A 402 6.29 -0.83 -16.87
N VAL A 403 5.15 -0.52 -16.27
CA VAL A 403 4.43 0.75 -16.48
C VAL A 403 5.17 1.91 -15.84
N TRP A 404 5.83 1.71 -14.70
CA TRP A 404 6.52 2.77 -13.98
C TRP A 404 7.49 3.55 -14.87
N ASP A 405 8.45 2.84 -15.44
CA ASP A 405 9.47 3.43 -16.32
C ASP A 405 8.89 3.84 -17.66
N THR A 406 7.93 3.09 -18.21
CA THR A 406 7.29 3.42 -19.49
C THR A 406 6.56 4.75 -19.41
N TRP A 407 5.78 4.98 -18.37
CA TRP A 407 5.09 6.24 -18.12
C TRP A 407 6.09 7.38 -17.91
N LYS A 408 7.01 7.23 -16.95
CA LYS A 408 8.00 8.25 -16.60
C LYS A 408 8.84 8.69 -17.80
N ASN A 409 9.41 7.74 -18.52
CA ASN A 409 10.25 8.02 -19.67
C ASN A 409 9.44 8.64 -20.82
N GLY A 410 8.23 8.15 -21.06
CA GLY A 410 7.33 8.68 -22.09
C GLY A 410 6.98 10.15 -21.83
N ILE A 411 6.50 10.46 -20.64
CA ILE A 411 6.01 11.82 -20.32
C ILE A 411 7.17 12.82 -20.16
N LEU A 412 8.29 12.43 -19.57
CA LEU A 412 9.47 13.32 -19.46
C LEU A 412 10.10 13.63 -20.82
N SER A 413 9.94 12.73 -21.80
CA SER A 413 10.42 12.98 -23.17
C SER A 413 9.72 14.15 -23.87
N TRP A 414 8.55 14.61 -23.38
CA TRP A 414 7.87 15.78 -23.90
C TRP A 414 8.74 17.04 -23.83
N SER A 415 9.59 17.16 -22.82
CA SER A 415 10.54 18.28 -22.70
C SER A 415 11.52 18.37 -23.87
N SER A 416 11.86 17.24 -24.50
CA SER A 416 12.75 17.16 -25.66
C SER A 416 12.00 17.10 -26.98
N THR A 417 10.89 16.38 -27.07
CA THR A 417 10.08 16.22 -28.31
C THR A 417 9.21 17.43 -28.59
N LYS A 418 8.85 18.20 -27.55
CA LYS A 418 8.06 19.45 -27.63
C LYS A 418 6.79 19.28 -28.47
N PRO A 419 5.88 18.36 -28.12
CA PRO A 419 4.66 18.13 -28.85
C PRO A 419 3.84 19.43 -28.94
N ALA A 420 3.30 19.74 -30.11
CA ALA A 420 2.54 20.95 -30.36
C ALA A 420 1.06 20.85 -30.00
N SER A 421 0.58 19.62 -29.75
CA SER A 421 -0.81 19.31 -29.36
C SER A 421 -0.90 18.12 -28.45
N ALA A 422 -2.05 17.96 -27.78
CA ALA A 422 -2.34 16.78 -26.96
C ALA A 422 -2.28 15.47 -27.76
N GLU A 423 -2.69 15.49 -29.05
CA GLU A 423 -2.59 14.33 -29.93
C GLU A 423 -1.14 13.94 -30.20
N GLU A 424 -0.25 14.92 -30.46
CA GLU A 424 1.18 14.64 -30.61
C GLU A 424 1.81 14.15 -29.33
N ALA A 425 1.45 14.72 -28.16
CA ALA A 425 1.90 14.29 -26.86
C ALA A 425 1.44 12.84 -26.56
N TYR A 426 0.19 12.53 -26.89
CA TYR A 426 -0.34 11.18 -26.79
C TYR A 426 0.39 10.21 -27.70
N SER A 427 0.73 10.59 -28.91
CA SER A 427 1.47 9.73 -29.86
C SER A 427 2.85 9.33 -29.32
N VAL A 428 3.51 10.22 -28.58
CA VAL A 428 4.78 9.91 -27.89
C VAL A 428 4.57 8.84 -26.80
N MET A 429 3.54 9.02 -25.97
CA MET A 429 3.18 8.05 -24.94
C MET A 429 2.75 6.70 -25.56
N GLN A 430 1.92 6.75 -26.61
CA GLN A 430 1.47 5.56 -27.33
C GLN A 430 2.65 4.73 -27.85
N ALA A 431 3.67 5.37 -28.42
CA ALA A 431 4.86 4.66 -28.92
C ALA A 431 5.60 3.94 -27.79
N ALA A 432 5.71 4.56 -26.61
CA ALA A 432 6.33 3.95 -25.43
C ALA A 432 5.53 2.72 -24.95
N PHE A 433 4.20 2.85 -24.84
CA PHE A 433 3.33 1.75 -24.42
C PHE A 433 3.22 0.63 -25.47
N LYS A 434 3.20 0.93 -26.77
CA LYS A 434 3.31 -0.10 -27.83
C LYS A 434 4.64 -0.86 -27.71
N SER A 435 5.73 -0.18 -27.40
CA SER A 435 7.04 -0.83 -27.18
C SER A 435 7.02 -1.73 -25.95
N MET A 436 6.44 -1.27 -24.84
CA MET A 436 6.27 -2.07 -23.63
C MET A 436 5.45 -3.33 -23.90
N MET A 437 4.30 -3.20 -24.57
CA MET A 437 3.41 -4.33 -24.89
C MET A 437 4.05 -5.39 -25.80
N ASN A 438 5.05 -5.03 -26.58
CA ASN A 438 5.78 -6.00 -27.41
C ASN A 438 6.72 -6.93 -26.59
N ASN A 439 6.91 -6.66 -25.30
CA ASN A 439 7.74 -7.49 -24.42
C ASN A 439 6.92 -8.59 -23.72
N PHE A 440 5.63 -8.57 -23.87
CA PHE A 440 4.67 -9.56 -23.31
C PHE A 440 4.14 -10.47 -24.43
#